data_1e4c7deabc61e8a3812342be6ab9de08
#
_entry.id   1e4c7deabc61e8a3812342be6ab9de08
#
_cell.length_a   1.000
_cell.length_b   1.000
_cell.length_c   1.000
_cell.angle_alpha   90.00
_cell.angle_beta   90.00
_cell.angle_gamma   90.00
#
_symmetry.space_group_name_H-M   'P 1'
#
loop_
_entity.id
_entity.type
_entity.pdbx_description
1 polymer ?
#
loop_
_entity_poly.entity_id
_entity_poly.type
_entity_poly.pdbx_seq_one_letter_code
_entity_poly.pdbx_strand_id
1 'polypeptide(L)'
;GQSVVGDGDTSLKDRQLAVERFQGDKRTRIFIGNIKAAGVGLTLTAASTVLFSEWDWVPANHIQAEDRCHRIGTKSSVNIYYSVAKNTLEEHLASVVQAKMKVVSAVLDGEGNGENLDVYDQICKLMRKEKE
;
A
#
# COMPACT_ATOMS: atom_id res chain seq x y z
N GLY A 1 -2.53 -5.40 -23.78
CA GLY A 1 -2.14 -6.06 -22.54
C GLY A 1 -3.36 -6.72 -21.89
N GLN A 2 -3.13 -7.76 -21.16
CA GLN A 2 -4.18 -8.44 -20.39
C GLN A 2 -4.06 -8.04 -18.92
N SER A 3 -5.20 -8.04 -18.21
CA SER A 3 -5.27 -7.83 -16.77
C SER A 3 -5.77 -9.11 -16.09
N VAL A 4 -5.41 -9.28 -14.82
CA VAL A 4 -5.94 -10.31 -13.93
C VAL A 4 -6.47 -9.66 -12.66
N VAL A 5 -7.46 -10.27 -12.05
CA VAL A 5 -8.12 -9.78 -10.84
C VAL A 5 -7.95 -10.79 -9.71
N GLY A 6 -7.60 -10.29 -8.53
CA GLY A 6 -7.52 -11.07 -7.30
C GLY A 6 -8.16 -10.30 -6.15
N ASP A 7 -9.47 -10.35 -6.04
CA ASP A 7 -10.26 -9.69 -4.98
C ASP A 7 -10.61 -10.62 -3.81
N GLY A 8 -11.40 -10.10 -2.87
CA GLY A 8 -11.83 -10.86 -1.68
C GLY A 8 -12.75 -12.04 -1.99
N ASP A 9 -13.51 -11.95 -3.08
CA ASP A 9 -14.46 -12.98 -3.50
C ASP A 9 -13.83 -14.05 -4.41
N THR A 10 -12.60 -13.78 -4.91
CA THR A 10 -11.84 -14.73 -5.72
C THR A 10 -11.36 -15.91 -4.86
N SER A 11 -11.60 -17.13 -5.32
CA SER A 11 -11.12 -18.32 -4.62
C SER A 11 -9.59 -18.31 -4.46
N LEU A 12 -9.06 -18.98 -3.44
CA LEU A 12 -7.60 -19.08 -3.23
C LEU A 12 -6.88 -19.64 -4.47
N LYS A 13 -7.49 -20.62 -5.13
CA LYS A 13 -6.96 -21.25 -6.35
C LYS A 13 -6.91 -20.27 -7.52
N ASP A 14 -7.99 -19.54 -7.75
CA ASP A 14 -8.06 -18.57 -8.85
C ASP A 14 -7.14 -17.38 -8.61
N ARG A 15 -7.00 -16.97 -7.35
CA ARG A 15 -6.05 -15.92 -6.94
C ARG A 15 -4.62 -16.35 -7.22
N GLN A 16 -4.26 -17.59 -6.90
CA GLN A 16 -2.93 -18.12 -7.19
C GLN A 16 -2.66 -18.18 -8.69
N LEU A 17 -3.63 -18.62 -9.49
CA LEU A 17 -3.52 -18.62 -10.95
C LEU A 17 -3.37 -17.20 -11.52
N ALA A 18 -4.07 -16.22 -10.95
CA ALA A 18 -3.91 -14.81 -11.34
C ALA A 18 -2.49 -14.30 -11.06
N VAL A 19 -1.92 -14.63 -9.89
CA VAL A 19 -0.53 -14.29 -9.54
C VAL A 19 0.46 -14.96 -10.48
N GLU A 20 0.32 -16.25 -10.73
CA GLU A 20 1.20 -17.01 -11.64
C GLU A 20 1.19 -16.42 -13.06
N ARG A 21 0.00 -16.05 -13.56
CA ARG A 21 -0.15 -15.37 -14.85
C ARG A 21 0.55 -14.01 -14.87
N PHE A 22 0.34 -13.22 -13.84
CA PHE A 22 0.97 -11.90 -13.73
C PHE A 22 2.51 -12.01 -13.64
N GLN A 23 3.02 -12.99 -12.91
CA GLN A 23 4.46 -13.19 -12.74
C GLN A 23 5.14 -13.81 -13.99
N GLY A 24 4.46 -14.68 -14.73
CA GLY A 24 5.04 -15.49 -15.80
C GLY A 24 4.68 -15.09 -17.23
N ASP A 25 3.51 -14.50 -17.46
CA ASP A 25 3.05 -14.13 -18.80
C ASP A 25 3.29 -12.64 -19.08
N LYS A 26 4.22 -12.33 -19.97
CA LYS A 26 4.54 -10.95 -20.39
C LYS A 26 3.37 -10.19 -21.02
N ARG A 27 2.31 -10.86 -21.44
CA ARG A 27 1.08 -10.24 -21.97
C ARG A 27 0.19 -9.75 -20.85
N THR A 28 0.27 -10.38 -19.67
CA THR A 28 -0.46 -9.96 -18.48
C THR A 28 0.31 -8.86 -17.78
N ARG A 29 -0.10 -7.61 -18.01
CA ARG A 29 0.63 -6.41 -17.57
C ARG A 29 0.05 -5.74 -16.34
N ILE A 30 -1.17 -6.08 -15.96
CA ILE A 30 -1.91 -5.44 -14.88
C ILE A 30 -2.44 -6.51 -13.94
N PHE A 31 -2.16 -6.36 -12.66
CA PHE A 31 -2.81 -7.08 -11.58
C PHE A 31 -3.71 -6.11 -10.80
N ILE A 32 -4.97 -6.43 -10.69
CA ILE A 32 -5.96 -5.64 -9.94
C ILE A 32 -6.30 -6.42 -8.68
N GLY A 33 -6.10 -5.82 -7.51
CA GLY A 33 -6.37 -6.46 -6.24
C GLY A 33 -6.90 -5.50 -5.19
N ASN A 34 -7.68 -6.01 -4.27
CA ASN A 34 -8.07 -5.28 -3.08
C ASN A 34 -6.88 -5.21 -2.12
N ILE A 35 -6.68 -4.08 -1.43
CA ILE A 35 -5.56 -3.87 -0.49
C ILE A 35 -5.47 -5.00 0.54
N LYS A 36 -6.58 -5.42 1.14
CA LYS A 36 -6.61 -6.50 2.13
C LYS A 36 -6.32 -7.87 1.52
N ALA A 37 -6.85 -8.14 0.33
CA ALA A 37 -6.59 -9.40 -0.37
C ALA A 37 -5.17 -9.49 -0.90
N ALA A 38 -4.63 -8.39 -1.43
CA ALA A 38 -3.25 -8.29 -1.89
C ALA A 38 -2.24 -8.39 -0.73
N GLY A 39 -2.61 -7.96 0.48
CA GLY A 39 -1.78 -8.05 1.68
C GLY A 39 -1.53 -9.48 2.18
N VAL A 40 -2.31 -10.49 1.76
CA VAL A 40 -2.23 -11.86 2.26
C VAL A 40 -1.40 -12.75 1.34
N GLY A 41 -0.10 -12.85 1.62
CA GLY A 41 0.78 -13.91 1.09
C GLY A 41 1.07 -13.89 -0.41
N LEU A 42 0.61 -12.90 -1.18
CA LEU A 42 0.87 -12.83 -2.61
C LEU A 42 2.29 -12.34 -2.91
N THR A 43 2.88 -12.83 -4.00
CA THR A 43 4.16 -12.36 -4.52
C THR A 43 3.92 -11.67 -5.85
N LEU A 44 4.15 -10.36 -5.92
CA LEU A 44 3.90 -9.52 -7.09
C LEU A 44 5.17 -8.80 -7.56
N THR A 45 6.30 -9.47 -7.45
CA THR A 45 7.64 -8.91 -7.74
C THR A 45 7.90 -8.61 -9.22
N ALA A 46 7.02 -9.04 -10.12
CA ALA A 46 7.05 -8.62 -11.52
C ALA A 46 6.55 -7.17 -11.72
N ALA A 47 5.87 -6.59 -10.71
CA ALA A 47 5.42 -5.21 -10.78
C ALA A 47 6.60 -4.24 -10.65
N SER A 48 6.64 -3.25 -11.52
CA SER A 48 7.54 -2.08 -11.44
C SER A 48 6.79 -0.82 -10.99
N THR A 49 5.48 -0.87 -10.94
CA THR A 49 4.62 0.24 -10.56
C THR A 49 3.42 -0.28 -9.78
N VAL A 50 3.10 0.40 -8.69
CA VAL A 50 1.90 0.16 -7.86
C VAL A 50 1.08 1.43 -7.84
N LEU A 51 -0.22 1.31 -8.05
CA LEU A 51 -1.18 2.40 -7.91
C LEU A 51 -2.24 2.01 -6.88
N PHE A 52 -2.28 2.75 -5.80
CA PHE A 52 -3.40 2.70 -4.85
C PHE A 52 -4.48 3.68 -5.30
N SER A 53 -5.64 3.15 -5.70
CA SER A 53 -6.81 3.94 -6.08
C SER A 53 -7.76 4.20 -4.92
N GLU A 54 -7.54 3.51 -3.81
CA GLU A 54 -8.31 3.63 -2.57
C GLU A 54 -7.38 3.75 -1.37
N TRP A 55 -7.87 4.35 -0.29
CA TRP A 55 -7.18 4.49 0.97
C TRP A 55 -7.80 3.60 2.03
N ASP A 56 -6.98 2.80 2.69
CA ASP A 56 -7.35 2.08 3.92
C ASP A 56 -6.95 2.92 5.14
N TRP A 57 -7.79 2.95 6.16
CA TRP A 57 -7.51 3.64 7.42
C TRP A 57 -6.37 3.03 8.23
N VAL A 58 -6.01 1.79 7.92
CA VAL A 58 -4.94 1.05 8.59
C VAL A 58 -3.64 1.16 7.79
N PRO A 59 -2.65 1.93 8.26
CA PRO A 59 -1.38 2.12 7.55
C PRO A 59 -0.66 0.81 7.23
N ALA A 60 -0.74 -0.16 8.14
CA ALA A 60 -0.10 -1.46 7.98
C ALA A 60 -0.60 -2.21 6.72
N ASN A 61 -1.85 -2.02 6.32
CA ASN A 61 -2.39 -2.64 5.11
C ASN A 61 -1.72 -2.11 3.84
N HIS A 62 -1.40 -0.81 3.79
CA HIS A 62 -0.64 -0.20 2.70
C HIS A 62 0.80 -0.72 2.67
N ILE A 63 1.48 -0.72 3.81
CA ILE A 63 2.86 -1.21 3.93
C ILE A 63 2.96 -2.67 3.50
N GLN A 64 2.04 -3.53 3.95
CA GLN A 64 2.00 -4.93 3.55
C GLN A 64 1.77 -5.10 2.04
N ALA A 65 0.88 -4.30 1.44
CA ALA A 65 0.62 -4.36 0.01
C ALA A 65 1.84 -3.89 -0.81
N GLU A 66 2.56 -2.87 -0.36
CA GLU A 66 3.81 -2.41 -0.97
C GLU A 66 4.89 -3.50 -0.93
N ASP A 67 5.04 -4.19 0.20
CA ASP A 67 6.01 -5.27 0.40
C ASP A 67 5.78 -6.49 -0.52
N ARG A 68 4.58 -6.63 -1.10
CA ARG A 68 4.31 -7.69 -2.09
C ARG A 68 4.99 -7.43 -3.43
N CYS A 69 5.20 -6.17 -3.75
CA CYS A 69 5.85 -5.75 -4.98
C CYS A 69 7.34 -5.46 -4.75
N HIS A 70 7.68 -4.83 -3.62
CA HIS A 70 9.05 -4.52 -3.23
C HIS A 70 9.53 -5.46 -2.13
N ARG A 71 10.14 -6.57 -2.50
CA ARG A 71 10.66 -7.57 -1.58
C ARG A 71 12.19 -7.55 -1.55
N ILE A 72 12.78 -7.94 -0.42
CA ILE A 72 14.24 -8.13 -0.30
C ILE A 72 14.71 -9.04 -1.43
N GLY A 73 15.64 -8.54 -2.27
CA GLY A 73 16.16 -9.25 -3.44
C GLY A 73 15.51 -8.87 -4.79
N THR A 74 14.52 -7.97 -4.82
CA THR A 74 14.04 -7.37 -6.08
C THR A 74 15.17 -6.53 -6.70
N LYS A 75 15.48 -6.82 -7.96
CA LYS A 75 16.59 -6.15 -8.68
C LYS A 75 16.23 -4.75 -9.22
N SER A 76 14.96 -4.35 -9.16
CA SER A 76 14.46 -3.09 -9.70
C SER A 76 13.69 -2.30 -8.64
N SER A 77 13.81 -0.98 -8.71
CA SER A 77 12.97 -0.07 -7.91
C SER A 77 11.51 -0.18 -8.34
N VAL A 78 10.62 -0.08 -7.37
CA VAL A 78 9.17 -0.05 -7.59
C VAL A 78 8.67 1.36 -7.34
N ASN A 79 7.95 1.93 -8.30
CA ASN A 79 7.30 3.22 -8.14
C ASN A 79 5.92 3.02 -7.51
N ILE A 80 5.62 3.74 -6.43
CA ILE A 80 4.37 3.65 -5.71
C ILE A 80 3.62 4.97 -5.83
N TYR A 81 2.41 4.91 -6.32
CA TYR A 81 1.52 6.06 -6.51
C TYR A 81 0.26 5.89 -5.68
N TYR A 82 -0.20 6.98 -5.10
CA TYR A 82 -1.45 7.06 -4.38
C TYR A 82 -2.37 8.07 -5.08
N SER A 83 -3.54 7.61 -5.51
CA SER A 83 -4.57 8.48 -6.08
C SER A 83 -5.36 9.14 -4.96
N VAL A 84 -5.57 10.44 -5.07
CA VAL A 84 -6.32 11.23 -4.09
C VAL A 84 -7.22 12.21 -4.82
N ALA A 85 -8.50 12.21 -4.48
CA ALA A 85 -9.43 13.19 -5.00
C ALA A 85 -9.26 14.52 -4.24
N LYS A 86 -8.92 15.58 -4.96
CA LYS A 86 -8.68 16.92 -4.38
C LYS A 86 -9.96 17.50 -3.77
N ASN A 87 -9.84 18.17 -2.64
CA ASN A 87 -10.95 18.80 -1.89
C ASN A 87 -12.02 17.78 -1.42
N THR A 88 -11.61 16.58 -1.06
CA THR A 88 -12.49 15.56 -0.51
C THR A 88 -12.00 15.10 0.86
N LEU A 89 -12.86 14.36 1.58
CA LEU A 89 -12.48 13.68 2.82
C LEU A 89 -11.29 12.74 2.62
N GLU A 90 -11.14 12.18 1.42
CA GLU A 90 -10.06 11.29 1.04
C GLU A 90 -8.69 11.99 1.08
N GLU A 91 -8.60 13.25 0.67
CA GLU A 91 -7.37 14.04 0.78
C GLU A 91 -6.92 14.19 2.24
N HIS A 92 -7.87 14.39 3.13
CA HIS A 92 -7.62 14.49 4.55
C HIS A 92 -7.18 13.15 5.15
N LEU A 93 -7.89 12.07 4.82
CA LEU A 93 -7.53 10.71 5.18
C LEU A 93 -6.11 10.36 4.71
N ALA A 94 -5.78 10.69 3.45
CA ALA A 94 -4.46 10.47 2.88
C ALA A 94 -3.36 11.11 3.73
N SER A 95 -3.54 12.35 4.14
CA SER A 95 -2.58 13.06 5.00
C SER A 95 -2.36 12.38 6.35
N VAL A 96 -3.44 11.93 7.00
CA VAL A 96 -3.38 11.22 8.28
C VAL A 96 -2.68 9.87 8.14
N VAL A 97 -3.04 9.09 7.11
CA VAL A 97 -2.45 7.75 6.88
C VAL A 97 -0.97 7.88 6.52
N GLN A 98 -0.58 8.83 5.69
CA GLN A 98 0.82 9.07 5.35
C GLN A 98 1.66 9.44 6.58
N ALA A 99 1.14 10.30 7.46
CA ALA A 99 1.82 10.64 8.70
C ALA A 99 2.02 9.41 9.58
N LYS A 100 1.01 8.55 9.72
CA LYS A 100 1.10 7.30 10.47
C LYS A 100 2.09 6.31 9.84
N MET A 101 2.12 6.21 8.52
CA MET A 101 3.07 5.34 7.81
C MET A 101 4.51 5.73 8.08
N LYS A 102 4.84 7.03 8.11
CA LYS A 102 6.18 7.53 8.46
C LYS A 102 6.58 7.10 9.86
N VAL A 103 5.68 7.20 10.84
CA VAL A 103 5.94 6.75 12.21
C VAL A 103 6.21 5.25 12.27
N VAL A 104 5.37 4.44 11.61
CA VAL A 104 5.53 2.98 11.60
C VAL A 104 6.84 2.58 10.94
N SER A 105 7.20 3.17 9.80
CA SER A 105 8.47 2.89 9.11
C SER A 105 9.66 3.25 9.98
N ALA A 106 9.67 4.41 10.61
CA ALA A 106 10.75 4.83 11.50
C ALA A 106 10.94 3.88 12.70
N VAL A 107 9.85 3.38 13.27
CA VAL A 107 9.91 2.38 14.36
C VAL A 107 10.47 1.05 13.88
N LEU A 108 10.05 0.58 12.70
CA LEU A 108 10.52 -0.69 12.12
C LEU A 108 11.99 -0.63 11.70
N ASP A 109 12.45 0.51 11.20
CA ASP A 109 13.83 0.73 10.74
C ASP A 109 14.80 1.00 11.92
N GLY A 110 14.31 1.06 13.15
CA GLY A 110 15.13 1.28 14.35
C GLY A 110 15.63 2.72 14.53
N GLU A 111 15.20 3.66 13.70
CA GLU A 111 15.55 5.08 13.75
C GLU A 111 14.74 5.89 14.78
N GLY A 112 14.12 5.21 15.73
CA GLY A 112 13.12 5.74 16.65
C GLY A 112 13.67 6.57 17.80
N ASN A 113 14.53 7.58 17.58
CA ASN A 113 14.96 8.51 18.63
C ASN A 113 14.62 9.96 18.27
N GLY A 114 13.57 10.50 18.85
CA GLY A 114 13.28 11.93 18.93
C GLY A 114 12.32 12.48 17.87
N GLU A 115 12.50 12.18 16.59
CA GLU A 115 11.64 12.70 15.51
C GLU A 115 10.23 12.08 15.51
N ASN A 116 10.09 10.88 16.06
CA ASN A 116 8.79 10.20 16.16
C ASN A 116 7.80 10.87 17.12
N LEU A 117 8.31 11.53 18.16
CA LEU A 117 7.49 12.30 19.08
C LEU A 117 6.89 13.53 18.40
N ASP A 118 7.65 14.17 17.52
CA ASP A 118 7.19 15.36 16.78
C ASP A 118 6.11 15.00 15.77
N VAL A 119 6.23 13.88 15.07
CA VAL A 119 5.20 13.39 14.12
C VAL A 119 3.94 12.96 14.86
N TYR A 120 4.07 12.29 16.01
CA TYR A 120 2.93 11.92 16.85
C TYR A 120 2.18 13.16 17.36
N ASP A 121 2.93 14.18 17.78
CA ASP A 121 2.38 15.45 18.25
C ASP A 121 1.70 16.23 17.12
N GLN A 122 2.25 16.20 15.90
CA GLN A 122 1.61 16.78 14.72
C GLN A 122 0.30 16.08 14.36
N ILE A 123 0.25 14.73 14.43
CA ILE A 123 -0.99 13.95 14.23
C ILE A 123 -2.03 14.35 15.29
N CYS A 124 -1.63 14.42 16.56
CA CYS A 124 -2.52 14.83 17.65
C CYS A 124 -3.05 16.26 17.47
N LYS A 125 -2.22 17.18 16.98
CA LYS A 125 -2.62 18.56 16.67
C LYS A 125 -3.61 18.63 15.52
N LEU A 126 -3.40 17.83 14.46
CA LEU A 126 -4.34 17.73 13.33
C LEU A 126 -5.70 17.20 13.78
N MET A 127 -5.69 16.12 14.58
CA MET A 127 -6.93 15.53 15.10
C MET A 127 -7.69 16.45 16.10
N ARG A 128 -7.00 17.36 16.78
CA ARG A 128 -7.63 18.34 17.69
C ARG A 128 -8.28 19.50 16.93
N LYS A 129 -7.69 19.96 15.83
CA LYS A 129 -8.26 21.04 15.00
C LYS A 129 -9.59 20.69 14.36
N GLU A 130 -9.90 19.41 14.23
CA GLU A 130 -11.16 18.94 13.65
C GLU A 130 -12.35 18.91 14.62
N LYS A 131 -12.10 19.13 15.92
CA LYS A 131 -13.17 19.17 16.94
C LYS A 131 -13.62 20.59 17.27
N GLU A 132 -13.01 21.57 16.67
CA GLU A 132 -13.42 22.98 16.73
C GLU A 132 -14.16 23.40 15.44
#